data_e15f2707f488344028859fd003b30a29
#
_entry.id   e15f2707f488344028859fd003b30a29
#
_cell.length_a   1.000
_cell.length_b   1.000
_cell.length_c   1.000
_cell.angle_alpha   90.00
_cell.angle_beta   90.00
_cell.angle_gamma   90.00
#
_symmetry.space_group_name_H-M   'P 1'
#
loop_
_entity.id
_entity.type
_entity.pdbx_description
1 polymer ?
#
loop_
_entity_poly.entity_id
_entity_poly.type
_entity_poly.pdbx_seq_one_letter_code
_entity_poly.pdbx_strand_id
1 'polypeptide(L)'
;MSIKSERLAVWVEQISLAGLLLATLFFAASLTPSLIPRHYALQGVLSGLSSAVGYGIGVLLERAWTYVQLPRPAGKLARRLKQATGLTCLGIALTFLWLANGWQNSVRAALDMPLATSANPVLIGLIAFLTFWLLTGIARLVGFTFRLISKWLKRRMPHRAAYLLGAVLAALLFWSVLDGVIFRTALHIADTSYRELDARIESDVAAPLDPGKAGSAASLIKWQDMGRRGREFVVSGPSKETISALLKRPASEPIRVYAGLNSAETPRDRSRLALAELKRVGGFERSVLVIIIPTGTGWVDPAGSDTVEYMHNGDVASVAVQYSYLSSWLSLWIEPDNGAETALALFDEVYGYWRTLPRESRPRLYLHGLSLGALNSQRSADLFKVIGDPFDGAVWSGTPFQSEMWRTMTAGRRPGSPAWLPISGDSSTVRFTNQQNHLNIPGAVWGPMRIVMLQYASDPITFFEPSIFYRQPAWMNAPRGPDVSPAFRWIPIVTALQLGVDIVVSGTVPPGRGHVFSAANYADAWVAVTEPPNWSRQDTAALKAAMKGR
;
A
#
# COMPACT_ATOMS: atom_id res chain seq x y z
N MET A 1 28.28 -35.88 34.21
CA MET A 1 27.57 -35.06 33.22
C MET A 1 26.79 -33.97 33.96
N SER A 2 26.97 -32.70 33.63
CA SER A 2 26.35 -31.59 34.37
C SER A 2 24.83 -31.59 34.15
N ILE A 3 24.04 -31.22 35.16
CA ILE A 3 22.57 -31.04 35.11
C ILE A 3 22.14 -30.16 33.91
N LYS A 4 23.03 -29.26 33.46
CA LYS A 4 22.82 -28.45 32.24
C LYS A 4 22.83 -29.29 30.96
N SER A 5 23.67 -30.35 30.88
CA SER A 5 23.75 -31.22 29.69
C SER A 5 22.52 -32.14 29.55
N GLU A 6 21.94 -32.58 30.66
CA GLU A 6 20.72 -33.40 30.66
C GLU A 6 19.47 -32.55 30.26
N ARG A 7 19.37 -31.34 30.77
CA ARG A 7 18.27 -30.42 30.37
C ARG A 7 18.35 -30.03 28.88
N LEU A 8 19.56 -29.84 28.36
CA LEU A 8 19.76 -29.56 26.92
C LEU A 8 19.39 -30.79 26.07
N ALA A 9 19.75 -31.99 26.51
CA ALA A 9 19.43 -33.24 25.82
C ALA A 9 17.92 -33.49 25.76
N VAL A 10 17.19 -33.28 26.86
CA VAL A 10 15.72 -33.36 26.92
C VAL A 10 15.06 -32.31 26.03
N TRP A 11 15.63 -31.10 25.94
CA TRP A 11 15.12 -30.04 25.06
C TRP A 11 15.28 -30.39 23.59
N VAL A 12 16.43 -30.93 23.19
CA VAL A 12 16.72 -31.36 21.81
C VAL A 12 15.85 -32.56 21.41
N GLU A 13 15.49 -33.42 22.36
CA GLU A 13 14.56 -34.53 22.10
C GLU A 13 13.14 -34.10 21.76
N GLN A 14 12.70 -32.91 22.20
CA GLN A 14 11.35 -32.39 21.97
C GLN A 14 11.20 -31.61 20.66
N ILE A 15 12.28 -31.35 19.89
CA ILE A 15 12.22 -30.64 18.62
C ILE A 15 11.64 -31.55 17.54
N SER A 16 10.59 -31.08 16.89
CA SER A 16 10.02 -31.72 15.71
C SER A 16 11.00 -31.65 14.52
N LEU A 17 11.32 -32.81 13.93
CA LEU A 17 12.19 -32.87 12.76
C LEU A 17 11.54 -32.22 11.52
N ALA A 18 10.28 -32.54 11.27
CA ALA A 18 9.51 -31.94 10.19
C ALA A 18 9.37 -30.42 10.41
N GLY A 19 9.18 -30.02 11.70
CA GLY A 19 9.16 -28.62 12.09
C GLY A 19 10.46 -27.90 11.77
N LEU A 20 11.61 -28.49 12.14
CA LEU A 20 12.93 -27.90 11.88
C LEU A 20 13.22 -27.75 10.37
N LEU A 21 12.93 -28.80 9.59
CA LEU A 21 13.11 -28.78 8.14
C LEU A 21 12.28 -27.69 7.49
N LEU A 22 10.97 -27.62 7.77
CA LEU A 22 10.08 -26.62 7.18
C LEU A 22 10.42 -25.21 7.68
N ALA A 23 10.79 -25.03 8.93
CA ALA A 23 11.28 -23.76 9.45
C ALA A 23 12.50 -23.26 8.65
N THR A 24 13.46 -24.15 8.38
CA THR A 24 14.66 -23.82 7.62
C THR A 24 14.35 -23.53 6.14
N LEU A 25 13.47 -24.31 5.51
CA LEU A 25 13.05 -24.06 4.14
C LEU A 25 12.30 -22.71 4.00
N PHE A 26 11.43 -22.39 4.94
CA PHE A 26 10.72 -21.12 4.97
C PHE A 26 11.66 -19.95 5.28
N PHE A 27 12.63 -20.15 6.18
CA PHE A 27 13.71 -19.19 6.41
C PHE A 27 14.47 -18.90 5.12
N ALA A 28 14.97 -19.93 4.46
CA ALA A 28 15.71 -19.86 3.20
C ALA A 28 14.88 -19.16 2.11
N ALA A 29 13.64 -19.58 1.94
CA ALA A 29 12.71 -19.00 0.98
C ALA A 29 12.46 -17.51 1.24
N SER A 30 12.36 -17.07 2.50
CA SER A 30 12.13 -15.67 2.87
C SER A 30 13.29 -14.73 2.51
N LEU A 31 14.51 -15.27 2.35
CA LEU A 31 15.69 -14.51 1.93
C LEU A 31 15.74 -14.25 0.42
N THR A 32 14.96 -14.99 -0.37
CA THR A 32 14.89 -14.81 -1.82
C THR A 32 14.29 -13.44 -2.19
N PRO A 33 14.54 -12.93 -3.42
CA PRO A 33 14.01 -11.66 -3.88
C PRO A 33 12.48 -11.53 -3.72
N SER A 34 12.02 -10.31 -3.49
CA SER A 34 10.61 -9.90 -3.59
C SER A 34 10.51 -8.62 -4.42
N LEU A 35 9.48 -7.78 -4.20
CA LEU A 35 9.30 -6.55 -4.97
C LEU A 35 10.17 -5.39 -4.46
N ILE A 36 10.37 -5.27 -3.13
CA ILE A 36 11.07 -4.16 -2.51
C ILE A 36 12.30 -4.65 -1.73
N PRO A 37 13.47 -3.97 -1.83
CA PRO A 37 14.63 -4.33 -1.03
C PRO A 37 14.38 -3.97 0.44
N ARG A 38 14.83 -4.84 1.35
CA ARG A 38 14.56 -4.69 2.78
C ARG A 38 15.81 -4.41 3.58
N HIS A 39 15.66 -3.56 4.59
CA HIS A 39 16.68 -3.39 5.62
C HIS A 39 16.83 -4.71 6.42
N TYR A 40 18.05 -5.01 6.88
CA TYR A 40 18.37 -6.27 7.58
C TYR A 40 17.44 -6.58 8.77
N ALA A 41 16.98 -5.55 9.48
CA ALA A 41 16.10 -5.72 10.62
C ALA A 41 14.72 -6.28 10.19
N LEU A 42 14.10 -5.70 9.16
CA LEU A 42 12.83 -6.18 8.61
C LEU A 42 12.98 -7.55 7.96
N GLN A 43 14.11 -7.77 7.25
CA GLN A 43 14.41 -9.09 6.68
C GLN A 43 14.55 -10.15 7.79
N GLY A 44 15.20 -9.83 8.89
CA GLY A 44 15.32 -10.73 10.04
C GLY A 44 13.97 -11.07 10.68
N VAL A 45 13.12 -10.07 10.88
CA VAL A 45 11.74 -10.27 11.40
C VAL A 45 10.94 -11.16 10.45
N LEU A 46 10.93 -10.85 9.14
CA LEU A 46 10.26 -11.66 8.13
C LEU A 46 10.76 -13.11 8.12
N SER A 47 12.07 -13.29 8.18
CA SER A 47 12.69 -14.63 8.16
C SER A 47 12.34 -15.42 9.41
N GLY A 48 12.30 -14.77 10.59
CA GLY A 48 11.88 -15.38 11.84
C GLY A 48 10.39 -15.75 11.85
N LEU A 49 9.52 -14.86 11.32
CA LEU A 49 8.10 -15.12 11.15
C LEU A 49 7.86 -16.29 10.18
N SER A 50 8.52 -16.29 9.03
CA SER A 50 8.44 -17.37 8.05
C SER A 50 8.88 -18.69 8.66
N SER A 51 9.99 -18.70 9.41
CA SER A 51 10.47 -19.88 10.14
C SER A 51 9.44 -20.38 11.15
N ALA A 52 8.79 -19.50 11.90
CA ALA A 52 7.79 -19.88 12.89
C ALA A 52 6.55 -20.51 12.23
N VAL A 53 6.11 -19.97 11.10
CA VAL A 53 5.03 -20.56 10.29
C VAL A 53 5.42 -21.93 9.76
N GLY A 54 6.60 -22.06 9.15
CA GLY A 54 7.11 -23.34 8.66
C GLY A 54 7.24 -24.39 9.77
N TYR A 55 7.76 -23.99 10.94
CA TYR A 55 7.84 -24.87 12.12
C TYR A 55 6.47 -25.35 12.58
N GLY A 56 5.49 -24.43 12.65
CA GLY A 56 4.12 -24.75 13.01
C GLY A 56 3.48 -25.77 12.07
N ILE A 57 3.64 -25.59 10.76
CA ILE A 57 3.17 -26.52 9.73
C ILE A 57 3.82 -27.89 9.93
N GLY A 58 5.14 -27.95 10.11
CA GLY A 58 5.85 -29.21 10.33
C GLY A 58 5.42 -29.94 11.59
N VAL A 59 5.17 -29.22 12.70
CA VAL A 59 4.61 -29.80 13.93
C VAL A 59 3.21 -30.36 13.70
N LEU A 60 2.37 -29.66 12.94
CA LEU A 60 1.03 -30.16 12.59
C LEU A 60 1.10 -31.42 11.74
N LEU A 61 1.97 -31.46 10.74
CA LEU A 61 2.19 -32.66 9.92
C LEU A 61 2.70 -33.83 10.77
N GLU A 62 3.62 -33.60 11.68
CA GLU A 62 4.11 -34.65 12.57
C GLU A 62 3.04 -35.17 13.55
N ARG A 63 2.15 -34.29 14.02
CA ARG A 63 0.98 -34.69 14.82
C ARG A 63 0.00 -35.51 14.01
N ALA A 64 -0.30 -35.10 12.77
CA ALA A 64 -1.15 -35.85 11.85
C ALA A 64 -0.56 -37.24 11.56
N TRP A 65 0.76 -37.32 11.30
CA TRP A 65 1.50 -38.58 11.15
C TRP A 65 1.33 -39.54 12.35
N THR A 66 1.43 -38.96 13.54
CA THR A 66 1.24 -39.75 14.79
C THR A 66 -0.19 -40.21 14.98
N TYR A 67 -1.15 -39.33 14.64
CA TYR A 67 -2.58 -39.62 14.75
C TYR A 67 -2.99 -40.78 13.84
N VAL A 68 -2.41 -40.84 12.64
CA VAL A 68 -2.60 -41.96 11.69
C VAL A 68 -1.77 -43.19 12.06
N GLN A 69 -1.02 -43.15 13.19
CA GLN A 69 -0.20 -44.26 13.71
C GLN A 69 0.89 -44.79 12.75
N LEU A 70 1.41 -43.90 11.87
CA LEU A 70 2.48 -44.27 10.95
C LEU A 70 3.81 -44.52 11.68
N PRO A 71 4.65 -45.45 11.18
CA PRO A 71 5.90 -45.84 11.85
C PRO A 71 6.87 -44.66 11.99
N ARG A 72 7.58 -44.61 13.12
CA ARG A 72 8.58 -43.59 13.42
C ARG A 72 9.94 -44.23 13.61
N PRO A 73 11.01 -43.60 13.15
CA PRO A 73 12.37 -44.02 13.44
C PRO A 73 12.61 -44.03 14.96
N ALA A 74 13.26 -45.06 15.47
CA ALA A 74 13.59 -45.21 16.89
C ALA A 74 15.08 -45.47 17.13
N GLY A 75 15.53 -45.30 18.36
CA GLY A 75 16.87 -45.62 18.78
C GLY A 75 18.00 -44.86 18.06
N LYS A 76 19.06 -45.59 17.67
CA LYS A 76 20.25 -45.00 17.01
C LYS A 76 19.93 -44.35 15.67
N LEU A 77 18.95 -44.86 14.90
CA LEU A 77 18.52 -44.30 13.63
C LEU A 77 17.87 -42.92 13.80
N ALA A 78 16.97 -42.78 14.78
CA ALA A 78 16.35 -41.51 15.11
C ALA A 78 17.39 -40.42 15.47
N ARG A 79 18.41 -40.79 16.27
CA ARG A 79 19.50 -39.87 16.66
C ARG A 79 20.32 -39.44 15.43
N ARG A 80 20.71 -40.38 14.56
CA ARG A 80 21.46 -40.08 13.33
C ARG A 80 20.65 -39.18 12.40
N LEU A 81 19.35 -39.45 12.24
CA LEU A 81 18.46 -38.59 11.41
C LEU A 81 18.36 -37.19 12.00
N LYS A 82 18.22 -37.04 13.32
CA LYS A 82 18.20 -35.69 13.95
C LYS A 82 19.49 -34.92 13.71
N GLN A 83 20.65 -35.58 13.86
CA GLN A 83 21.95 -34.95 13.61
C GLN A 83 22.11 -34.55 12.12
N ALA A 84 21.81 -35.48 11.21
CA ALA A 84 21.86 -35.20 9.76
C ALA A 84 20.93 -34.04 9.39
N THR A 85 19.68 -34.04 9.84
CA THR A 85 18.73 -32.96 9.63
C THR A 85 19.26 -31.64 10.18
N GLY A 86 19.79 -31.62 11.39
CA GLY A 86 20.36 -30.40 11.99
C GLY A 86 21.52 -29.84 11.18
N LEU A 87 22.45 -30.69 10.72
CA LEU A 87 23.57 -30.26 9.86
C LEU A 87 23.10 -29.76 8.50
N THR A 88 22.14 -30.45 7.88
CA THR A 88 21.53 -30.02 6.61
C THR A 88 20.84 -28.66 6.76
N CYS A 89 20.04 -28.48 7.81
CA CYS A 89 19.38 -27.21 8.11
C CYS A 89 20.39 -26.07 8.31
N LEU A 90 21.46 -26.32 9.05
CA LEU A 90 22.54 -25.36 9.25
C LEU A 90 23.21 -24.99 7.91
N GLY A 91 23.54 -26.00 7.10
CA GLY A 91 24.14 -25.79 5.77
C GLY A 91 23.23 -24.95 4.87
N ILE A 92 21.93 -25.26 4.79
CA ILE A 92 20.95 -24.47 4.04
C ILE A 92 20.90 -23.04 4.56
N ALA A 93 20.76 -22.84 5.86
CA ALA A 93 20.66 -21.51 6.45
C ALA A 93 21.89 -20.64 6.13
N LEU A 94 23.09 -21.20 6.31
CA LEU A 94 24.35 -20.49 6.01
C LEU A 94 24.49 -20.16 4.52
N THR A 95 24.14 -21.09 3.63
CA THR A 95 24.19 -20.88 2.17
C THR A 95 23.24 -19.75 1.76
N PHE A 96 22.01 -19.76 2.26
CA PHE A 96 21.03 -18.75 1.90
C PHE A 96 21.36 -17.37 2.50
N LEU A 97 21.91 -17.31 3.71
CA LEU A 97 22.43 -16.08 4.29
C LEU A 97 23.59 -15.51 3.46
N TRP A 98 24.47 -16.36 2.94
CA TRP A 98 25.57 -15.94 2.06
C TRP A 98 25.03 -15.37 0.72
N LEU A 99 24.01 -16.01 0.13
CA LEU A 99 23.38 -15.55 -1.10
C LEU A 99 22.50 -14.29 -0.92
N ALA A 100 22.10 -13.97 0.30
CA ALA A 100 21.15 -12.89 0.57
C ALA A 100 21.59 -11.54 0.01
N ASN A 101 22.88 -11.20 0.04
CA ASN A 101 23.39 -9.95 -0.53
C ASN A 101 23.18 -9.87 -2.04
N GLY A 102 23.46 -10.94 -2.78
CA GLY A 102 23.22 -10.99 -4.21
C GLY A 102 21.73 -10.84 -4.56
N TRP A 103 20.86 -11.45 -3.78
CA TRP A 103 19.41 -11.33 -3.98
C TRP A 103 18.87 -9.94 -3.68
N GLN A 104 19.30 -9.31 -2.57
CA GLN A 104 18.94 -7.92 -2.30
C GLN A 104 19.43 -6.99 -3.40
N ASN A 105 20.63 -7.20 -3.90
CA ASN A 105 21.19 -6.41 -4.99
C ASN A 105 20.46 -6.64 -6.33
N SER A 106 19.92 -7.83 -6.58
CA SER A 106 19.09 -8.05 -7.77
C SER A 106 17.77 -7.25 -7.73
N VAL A 107 17.19 -7.06 -6.54
CA VAL A 107 16.01 -6.20 -6.37
C VAL A 107 16.40 -4.73 -6.51
N ARG A 108 17.49 -4.30 -5.86
CA ARG A 108 18.00 -2.92 -5.96
C ARG A 108 18.31 -2.53 -7.39
N ALA A 109 18.94 -3.43 -8.15
CA ALA A 109 19.24 -3.20 -9.58
C ALA A 109 17.96 -3.04 -10.42
N ALA A 110 16.92 -3.84 -10.17
CA ALA A 110 15.63 -3.72 -10.85
C ALA A 110 14.91 -2.40 -10.56
N LEU A 111 15.20 -1.78 -9.39
CA LEU A 111 14.63 -0.52 -8.95
C LEU A 111 15.56 0.69 -9.16
N ASP A 112 16.64 0.54 -9.94
CA ASP A 112 17.66 1.58 -10.18
C ASP A 112 18.25 2.18 -8.89
N MET A 113 18.38 1.35 -7.83
CA MET A 113 18.97 1.75 -6.55
C MET A 113 20.46 1.40 -6.47
N PRO A 114 21.26 2.18 -5.74
CA PRO A 114 22.65 1.82 -5.47
C PRO A 114 22.76 0.44 -4.83
N LEU A 115 23.73 -0.36 -5.29
CA LEU A 115 23.96 -1.69 -4.74
C LEU A 115 24.45 -1.60 -3.29
N ALA A 116 23.96 -2.51 -2.45
CA ALA A 116 24.41 -2.62 -1.06
C ALA A 116 25.73 -3.41 -1.00
N THR A 117 26.66 -2.94 -0.19
CA THR A 117 27.94 -3.63 0.06
C THR A 117 27.74 -4.91 0.87
N SER A 118 26.75 -4.92 1.79
CA SER A 118 26.38 -6.06 2.60
C SER A 118 24.90 -6.04 2.95
N ALA A 119 24.26 -7.21 2.93
CA ALA A 119 22.92 -7.42 3.49
C ALA A 119 22.94 -7.66 5.02
N ASN A 120 24.10 -7.60 5.67
CA ASN A 120 24.29 -7.92 7.10
C ASN A 120 23.76 -9.29 7.51
N PRO A 121 24.22 -10.39 6.92
CA PRO A 121 23.64 -11.73 7.10
C PRO A 121 23.65 -12.21 8.55
N VAL A 122 24.68 -11.84 9.34
CA VAL A 122 24.75 -12.19 10.77
C VAL A 122 23.61 -11.54 11.56
N LEU A 123 23.34 -10.26 11.32
CA LEU A 123 22.23 -9.54 11.97
C LEU A 123 20.87 -10.09 11.52
N ILE A 124 20.71 -10.41 10.23
CA ILE A 124 19.50 -11.09 9.74
C ILE A 124 19.29 -12.40 10.50
N GLY A 125 20.32 -13.26 10.59
CA GLY A 125 20.24 -14.54 11.31
C GLY A 125 19.89 -14.38 12.78
N LEU A 126 20.51 -13.42 13.47
CA LEU A 126 20.27 -13.15 14.89
C LEU A 126 18.83 -12.67 15.13
N ILE A 127 18.37 -11.69 14.36
CA ILE A 127 17.01 -11.15 14.49
C ILE A 127 15.98 -12.21 14.13
N ALA A 128 16.21 -13.00 13.08
CA ALA A 128 15.33 -14.10 12.71
C ALA A 128 15.24 -15.16 13.83
N PHE A 129 16.35 -15.50 14.45
CA PHE A 129 16.39 -16.42 15.58
C PHE A 129 15.58 -15.87 16.77
N LEU A 130 15.80 -14.61 17.15
CA LEU A 130 15.06 -13.97 18.25
C LEU A 130 13.56 -13.90 17.97
N THR A 131 13.18 -13.51 16.75
CA THR A 131 11.77 -13.47 16.33
C THR A 131 11.14 -14.86 16.34
N PHE A 132 11.82 -15.86 15.80
CA PHE A 132 11.38 -17.25 15.85
C PHE A 132 11.16 -17.74 17.29
N TRP A 133 12.10 -17.46 18.18
CA TRP A 133 12.02 -17.81 19.59
C TRP A 133 10.85 -17.14 20.30
N LEU A 134 10.67 -15.85 20.07
CA LEU A 134 9.54 -15.09 20.61
C LEU A 134 8.20 -15.69 20.16
N LEU A 135 8.02 -15.90 18.86
CA LEU A 135 6.76 -16.42 18.30
C LEU A 135 6.48 -17.87 18.76
N THR A 136 7.50 -18.71 18.79
CA THR A 136 7.35 -20.08 19.31
C THR A 136 7.11 -20.10 20.82
N GLY A 137 7.66 -19.16 21.57
CA GLY A 137 7.37 -18.93 22.99
C GLY A 137 5.90 -18.56 23.21
N ILE A 138 5.39 -17.61 22.44
CA ILE A 138 3.96 -17.22 22.46
C ILE A 138 3.09 -18.43 22.12
N ALA A 139 3.39 -19.18 21.06
CA ALA A 139 2.63 -20.36 20.66
C ALA A 139 2.63 -21.45 21.76
N ARG A 140 3.76 -21.63 22.48
CA ARG A 140 3.84 -22.54 23.64
C ARG A 140 2.99 -22.04 24.81
N LEU A 141 2.97 -20.73 25.07
CA LEU A 141 2.14 -20.12 26.11
C LEU A 141 0.65 -20.35 25.81
N VAL A 142 0.22 -20.12 24.55
CA VAL A 142 -1.15 -20.45 24.10
C VAL A 142 -1.47 -21.92 24.34
N GLY A 143 -0.56 -22.82 23.93
CA GLY A 143 -0.73 -24.26 24.14
C GLY A 143 -0.73 -24.68 25.62
N PHE A 144 0.02 -23.99 26.48
CA PHE A 144 0.00 -24.20 27.93
C PHE A 144 -1.34 -23.77 28.52
N THR A 145 -1.80 -22.57 28.20
CA THR A 145 -3.10 -22.04 28.64
C THR A 145 -4.25 -22.94 28.22
N PHE A 146 -4.25 -23.37 26.94
CA PHE A 146 -5.22 -24.35 26.43
C PHE A 146 -5.24 -25.65 27.28
N ARG A 147 -4.07 -26.22 27.59
CA ARG A 147 -3.99 -27.44 28.40
C ARG A 147 -4.49 -27.22 29.84
N LEU A 148 -4.19 -26.06 30.41
CA LEU A 148 -4.63 -25.69 31.76
C LEU A 148 -6.16 -25.59 31.83
N ILE A 149 -6.77 -24.85 30.90
CA ILE A 149 -8.23 -24.67 30.79
C ILE A 149 -8.89 -26.04 30.54
N SER A 150 -8.39 -26.81 29.55
CA SER A 150 -8.96 -28.10 29.22
C SER A 150 -8.86 -29.11 30.38
N LYS A 151 -7.75 -29.09 31.17
CA LYS A 151 -7.61 -29.92 32.36
C LYS A 151 -8.63 -29.56 33.45
N TRP A 152 -8.91 -28.29 33.62
CA TRP A 152 -9.92 -27.82 34.58
C TRP A 152 -11.34 -28.20 34.15
N LEU A 153 -11.68 -28.02 32.86
CA LEU A 153 -12.97 -28.39 32.30
C LEU A 153 -13.26 -29.88 32.34
N LYS A 154 -12.25 -30.74 32.13
CA LYS A 154 -12.38 -32.22 32.20
C LYS A 154 -12.89 -32.73 33.55
N ARG A 155 -12.79 -31.92 34.61
CA ARG A 155 -13.34 -32.28 35.91
C ARG A 155 -14.86 -32.17 35.99
N ARG A 156 -15.48 -31.46 35.00
CA ARG A 156 -16.90 -31.12 35.03
C ARG A 156 -17.68 -31.57 33.78
N MET A 157 -16.99 -31.99 32.72
CA MET A 157 -17.59 -32.36 31.45
C MET A 157 -16.82 -33.43 30.68
N PRO A 158 -17.45 -34.09 29.66
CA PRO A 158 -16.80 -35.09 28.83
C PRO A 158 -15.54 -34.58 28.15
N HIS A 159 -14.54 -35.43 27.94
CA HIS A 159 -13.22 -35.06 27.42
C HIS A 159 -13.28 -34.28 26.08
N ARG A 160 -14.15 -34.69 25.15
CA ARG A 160 -14.28 -34.04 23.85
C ARG A 160 -14.81 -32.61 23.97
N ALA A 161 -15.84 -32.40 24.80
CA ALA A 161 -16.41 -31.08 25.08
C ALA A 161 -15.38 -30.18 25.81
N ALA A 162 -14.63 -30.72 26.78
CA ALA A 162 -13.59 -30.00 27.51
C ALA A 162 -12.45 -29.53 26.59
N TYR A 163 -12.06 -30.34 25.59
CA TYR A 163 -11.05 -29.91 24.61
C TYR A 163 -11.57 -28.85 23.67
N LEU A 164 -12.79 -29.02 23.13
CA LEU A 164 -13.38 -28.02 22.23
C LEU A 164 -13.56 -26.67 22.94
N LEU A 165 -14.21 -26.68 24.11
CA LEU A 165 -14.43 -25.47 24.89
C LEU A 165 -13.12 -24.84 25.39
N GLY A 166 -12.15 -25.67 25.79
CA GLY A 166 -10.82 -25.21 26.17
C GLY A 166 -10.07 -24.52 25.02
N ALA A 167 -10.21 -25.00 23.78
CA ALA A 167 -9.65 -24.37 22.60
C ALA A 167 -10.33 -23.01 22.31
N VAL A 168 -11.66 -22.97 22.36
CA VAL A 168 -12.43 -21.73 22.18
C VAL A 168 -12.06 -20.69 23.24
N LEU A 169 -12.03 -21.07 24.54
CA LEU A 169 -11.69 -20.16 25.61
C LEU A 169 -10.24 -19.66 25.55
N ALA A 170 -9.29 -20.52 25.21
CA ALA A 170 -7.90 -20.12 25.01
C ALA A 170 -7.78 -19.15 23.82
N ALA A 171 -8.44 -19.44 22.71
CA ALA A 171 -8.48 -18.57 21.53
C ALA A 171 -9.11 -17.21 21.87
N LEU A 172 -10.25 -17.20 22.56
CA LEU A 172 -10.93 -15.97 23.00
C LEU A 172 -10.07 -15.13 23.96
N LEU A 173 -9.39 -15.80 24.91
CA LEU A 173 -8.49 -15.11 25.85
C LEU A 173 -7.35 -14.41 25.10
N PHE A 174 -6.65 -15.14 24.21
CA PHE A 174 -5.56 -14.55 23.43
C PHE A 174 -6.05 -13.50 22.44
N TRP A 175 -7.20 -13.74 21.80
CA TRP A 175 -7.84 -12.73 20.95
C TRP A 175 -8.19 -11.47 21.75
N SER A 176 -8.78 -11.61 22.94
CA SER A 176 -9.12 -10.48 23.82
C SER A 176 -7.88 -9.69 24.27
N VAL A 177 -6.77 -10.37 24.56
CA VAL A 177 -5.50 -9.69 24.91
C VAL A 177 -4.89 -8.99 23.68
N LEU A 178 -4.87 -9.65 22.54
CA LEU A 178 -4.33 -9.07 21.31
C LEU A 178 -5.19 -7.91 20.81
N ASP A 179 -6.49 -8.11 20.66
CA ASP A 179 -7.42 -7.10 20.15
C ASP A 179 -7.76 -6.06 21.23
N GLY A 180 -8.17 -6.52 22.43
CA GLY A 180 -8.68 -5.63 23.47
C GLY A 180 -7.61 -4.80 24.17
N VAL A 181 -6.42 -5.35 24.42
CA VAL A 181 -5.39 -4.64 25.19
C VAL A 181 -4.27 -4.13 24.28
N ILE A 182 -3.63 -5.01 23.50
CA ILE A 182 -2.44 -4.62 22.73
C ILE A 182 -2.85 -3.76 21.54
N PHE A 183 -3.77 -4.26 20.73
CA PHE A 183 -4.14 -3.59 19.47
C PHE A 183 -4.89 -2.29 19.72
N ARG A 184 -5.94 -2.28 20.56
CA ARG A 184 -6.69 -1.04 20.86
C ARG A 184 -5.85 0.01 21.57
N THR A 185 -4.95 -0.40 22.49
CA THR A 185 -4.03 0.55 23.14
C THR A 185 -3.03 1.11 22.14
N ALA A 186 -2.41 0.26 21.31
CA ALA A 186 -1.51 0.70 20.25
C ALA A 186 -2.21 1.62 19.25
N LEU A 187 -3.46 1.30 18.88
CA LEU A 187 -4.28 2.13 18.01
C LEU A 187 -4.61 3.47 18.66
N HIS A 188 -5.02 3.48 19.92
CA HIS A 188 -5.34 4.72 20.62
C HIS A 188 -4.12 5.63 20.74
N ILE A 189 -2.94 5.07 21.06
CA ILE A 189 -1.68 5.82 21.08
C ILE A 189 -1.35 6.33 19.67
N ALA A 190 -1.50 5.51 18.65
CA ALA A 190 -1.25 5.91 17.27
C ALA A 190 -2.24 7.01 16.84
N ASP A 191 -3.54 6.85 17.07
CA ASP A 191 -4.56 7.83 16.72
C ASP A 191 -4.31 9.17 17.41
N THR A 192 -4.04 9.17 18.72
CA THR A 192 -3.72 10.38 19.48
C THR A 192 -2.44 11.05 18.92
N SER A 193 -1.39 10.26 18.68
CA SER A 193 -0.13 10.79 18.16
C SER A 193 -0.28 11.36 16.73
N TYR A 194 -1.02 10.68 15.86
CA TYR A 194 -1.29 11.17 14.51
C TYR A 194 -2.18 12.41 14.51
N ARG A 195 -3.18 12.47 15.40
CA ARG A 195 -4.04 13.66 15.58
C ARG A 195 -3.23 14.87 16.05
N GLU A 196 -2.35 14.69 17.04
CA GLU A 196 -1.46 15.74 17.52
C GLU A 196 -0.49 16.23 16.43
N LEU A 197 0.07 15.30 15.64
CA LEU A 197 0.92 15.62 14.50
C LEU A 197 0.18 16.38 13.41
N ASP A 198 -1.07 16.01 13.12
CA ASP A 198 -1.90 16.69 12.12
C ASP A 198 -2.34 18.10 12.59
N ALA A 199 -2.65 18.25 13.86
CA ALA A 199 -3.00 19.53 14.48
C ALA A 199 -1.81 20.49 14.60
N ARG A 200 -0.56 19.98 14.66
CA ARG A 200 0.64 20.80 14.85
C ARG A 200 0.83 21.77 13.70
N ILE A 201 0.85 23.07 14.05
CA ILE A 201 1.19 24.15 13.11
C ILE A 201 2.71 24.26 13.06
N GLU A 202 3.30 24.09 11.89
CA GLU A 202 4.73 24.21 11.68
C GLU A 202 5.09 25.70 11.62
N SER A 203 6.20 26.09 12.27
CA SER A 203 6.62 27.49 12.40
C SER A 203 7.03 28.14 11.07
N ASP A 204 7.37 27.33 10.08
CA ASP A 204 7.80 27.72 8.75
C ASP A 204 6.67 27.74 7.70
N VAL A 205 5.44 27.32 8.08
CA VAL A 205 4.27 27.27 7.19
C VAL A 205 3.23 28.28 7.67
N ALA A 206 3.28 29.49 7.11
CA ALA A 206 2.35 30.57 7.45
C ALA A 206 1.04 30.48 6.63
N ALA A 207 -0.06 30.96 7.23
CA ALA A 207 -1.32 31.10 6.53
C ALA A 207 -1.19 32.07 5.32
N PRO A 208 -1.86 31.79 4.20
CA PRO A 208 -1.85 32.68 3.04
C PRO A 208 -2.37 34.07 3.40
N LEU A 209 -1.66 35.11 2.96
CA LEU A 209 -2.09 36.51 3.10
C LEU A 209 -3.10 36.91 2.02
N ASP A 210 -3.06 36.24 0.86
CA ASP A 210 -3.97 36.49 -0.25
C ASP A 210 -5.38 36.05 0.09
N PRO A 211 -6.38 36.94 0.12
CA PRO A 211 -7.78 36.60 0.42
C PRO A 211 -8.39 35.63 -0.61
N GLY A 212 -7.82 35.51 -1.80
CA GLY A 212 -8.20 34.55 -2.84
C GLY A 212 -7.75 33.12 -2.58
N LYS A 213 -6.91 32.87 -1.57
CA LYS A 213 -6.44 31.53 -1.22
C LYS A 213 -7.23 30.93 -0.05
N ALA A 214 -7.47 29.63 -0.09
CA ALA A 214 -8.03 28.90 1.04
C ALA A 214 -7.08 28.95 2.24
N GLY A 215 -7.62 29.01 3.45
CA GLY A 215 -6.84 29.18 4.69
C GLY A 215 -6.39 30.60 4.99
N SER A 216 -6.66 31.58 4.12
CA SER A 216 -6.46 33.00 4.41
C SER A 216 -7.47 33.54 5.44
N ALA A 217 -7.30 34.77 5.87
CA ALA A 217 -8.24 35.42 6.80
C ALA A 217 -9.68 35.54 6.24
N ALA A 218 -9.85 35.53 4.92
CA ALA A 218 -11.14 35.58 4.22
C ALA A 218 -11.72 34.18 3.93
N SER A 219 -10.96 33.12 4.17
CA SER A 219 -11.38 31.74 3.91
C SER A 219 -12.51 31.27 4.83
N LEU A 220 -13.43 30.50 4.28
CA LEU A 220 -14.46 29.81 5.06
C LEU A 220 -13.87 28.63 5.86
N ILE A 221 -12.73 28.12 5.42
CA ILE A 221 -11.99 27.04 6.07
C ILE A 221 -10.84 27.67 6.87
N LYS A 222 -10.88 27.56 8.20
CA LYS A 222 -9.85 28.12 9.06
C LYS A 222 -8.53 27.38 8.87
N TRP A 223 -7.42 28.12 8.84
CA TRP A 223 -6.07 27.57 8.69
C TRP A 223 -5.74 26.44 9.68
N GLN A 224 -6.11 26.61 10.94
CA GLN A 224 -5.88 25.64 11.99
C GLN A 224 -6.67 24.34 11.83
N ASP A 225 -7.83 24.39 11.13
CA ASP A 225 -8.73 23.25 10.99
C ASP A 225 -8.40 22.40 9.73
N MET A 226 -7.50 22.89 8.86
CA MET A 226 -7.08 22.18 7.65
C MET A 226 -6.27 20.92 7.92
N GLY A 227 -5.68 20.78 9.12
CA GLY A 227 -4.69 19.75 9.37
C GLY A 227 -3.34 20.04 8.68
N ARG A 228 -2.30 19.35 9.10
CA ARG A 228 -0.94 19.54 8.56
C ARG A 228 -0.89 19.33 7.04
N ARG A 229 -1.48 18.25 6.55
CA ARG A 229 -1.44 17.88 5.13
C ARG A 229 -2.25 18.83 4.25
N GLY A 230 -3.34 19.38 4.79
CA GLY A 230 -4.13 20.39 4.09
C GLY A 230 -3.36 21.71 3.96
N ARG A 231 -2.72 22.15 5.03
CA ARG A 231 -1.86 23.36 5.02
C ARG A 231 -0.72 23.21 4.01
N GLU A 232 -0.02 22.07 4.06
CA GLU A 232 1.05 21.73 3.11
C GLU A 232 0.54 21.78 1.67
N PHE A 233 -0.60 21.15 1.38
CA PHE A 233 -1.18 21.13 0.03
C PHE A 233 -1.51 22.53 -0.50
N VAL A 234 -2.10 23.38 0.33
CA VAL A 234 -2.55 24.73 -0.10
C VAL A 234 -1.37 25.65 -0.43
N VAL A 235 -0.22 25.50 0.27
CA VAL A 235 0.91 26.43 0.10
C VAL A 235 2.07 25.89 -0.74
N SER A 236 2.16 24.57 -0.95
CA SER A 236 3.32 23.96 -1.63
C SER A 236 3.25 23.95 -3.15
N GLY A 237 2.12 24.37 -3.74
CA GLY A 237 1.92 24.37 -5.19
C GLY A 237 2.83 25.34 -5.94
N PRO A 238 3.01 25.13 -7.25
CA PRO A 238 3.73 26.08 -8.08
C PRO A 238 2.98 27.41 -8.16
N SER A 239 3.69 28.52 -7.97
CA SER A 239 3.11 29.84 -8.18
C SER A 239 3.02 30.18 -9.68
N LYS A 240 2.19 31.15 -10.04
CA LYS A 240 2.11 31.65 -11.41
C LYS A 240 3.47 32.11 -11.97
N GLU A 241 4.33 32.67 -11.12
CA GLU A 241 5.68 33.09 -11.49
C GLU A 241 6.54 31.86 -11.85
N THR A 242 6.48 30.81 -11.03
CA THR A 242 7.22 29.56 -11.27
C THR A 242 6.74 28.86 -12.55
N ILE A 243 5.43 28.82 -12.78
CA ILE A 243 4.84 28.25 -14.00
C ILE A 243 5.25 29.08 -15.23
N SER A 244 5.10 30.41 -15.16
CA SER A 244 5.50 31.33 -16.25
C SER A 244 6.97 31.23 -16.59
N ALA A 245 7.84 31.14 -15.58
CA ALA A 245 9.29 31.02 -15.78
C ALA A 245 9.68 29.74 -16.52
N LEU A 246 9.02 28.60 -16.16
CA LEU A 246 9.28 27.32 -16.82
C LEU A 246 8.75 27.30 -18.25
N LEU A 247 7.52 27.73 -18.46
CA LEU A 247 6.81 27.59 -19.73
C LEU A 247 7.01 28.78 -20.68
N LYS A 248 7.62 29.87 -20.19
CA LYS A 248 7.86 31.12 -20.94
C LYS A 248 6.60 31.72 -21.55
N ARG A 249 5.48 31.62 -20.83
CA ARG A 249 4.17 32.16 -21.22
C ARG A 249 3.38 32.60 -19.98
N PRO A 250 2.35 33.48 -20.15
CA PRO A 250 1.51 33.91 -19.03
C PRO A 250 0.88 32.71 -18.30
N ALA A 251 0.80 32.81 -16.98
CA ALA A 251 0.17 31.79 -16.13
C ALA A 251 -0.76 32.45 -15.11
N SER A 252 -1.74 31.67 -14.66
CA SER A 252 -2.62 31.99 -13.54
C SER A 252 -2.11 31.39 -12.25
N GLU A 253 -2.54 31.91 -11.11
CA GLU A 253 -2.28 31.27 -9.83
C GLU A 253 -3.22 30.06 -9.68
N PRO A 254 -2.72 28.83 -9.45
CA PRO A 254 -3.59 27.67 -9.21
C PRO A 254 -4.44 27.85 -7.96
N ILE A 255 -5.66 27.31 -7.99
CA ILE A 255 -6.57 27.32 -6.84
C ILE A 255 -6.50 25.94 -6.17
N ARG A 256 -6.23 25.93 -4.86
CA ARG A 256 -6.22 24.72 -4.04
C ARG A 256 -7.12 24.90 -2.83
N VAL A 257 -8.13 24.04 -2.70
CA VAL A 257 -9.06 24.01 -1.56
C VAL A 257 -8.90 22.68 -0.81
N TYR A 258 -8.76 22.75 0.50
CA TYR A 258 -8.63 21.58 1.33
C TYR A 258 -9.43 21.74 2.63
N ALA A 259 -10.38 20.82 2.88
CA ALA A 259 -11.08 20.75 4.15
C ALA A 259 -10.50 19.61 5.01
N GLY A 260 -9.91 19.96 6.15
CA GLY A 260 -9.38 19.00 7.12
C GLY A 260 -10.48 18.34 7.94
N LEU A 261 -10.12 17.32 8.73
CA LEU A 261 -11.07 16.60 9.58
C LEU A 261 -11.73 17.50 10.62
N ASN A 262 -11.03 18.52 11.10
CA ASN A 262 -11.54 19.45 12.10
C ASN A 262 -12.36 20.60 11.51
N SER A 263 -12.50 20.68 10.18
CA SER A 263 -13.23 21.77 9.51
C SER A 263 -14.76 21.66 9.71
N ALA A 264 -15.30 20.43 9.86
CA ALA A 264 -16.69 20.15 10.24
C ALA A 264 -16.84 18.69 10.72
N GLU A 265 -17.95 18.39 11.40
CA GLU A 265 -18.16 17.09 12.06
C GLU A 265 -18.33 15.94 11.05
N THR A 266 -19.22 16.10 10.07
CA THR A 266 -19.56 15.03 9.15
C THR A 266 -18.80 15.13 7.82
N PRO A 267 -18.56 14.01 7.11
CA PRO A 267 -18.00 14.05 5.76
C PRO A 267 -18.77 14.95 4.80
N ARG A 268 -20.10 14.96 4.93
CA ARG A 268 -20.96 15.78 4.07
C ARG A 268 -20.82 17.27 4.36
N ASP A 269 -20.74 17.66 5.64
CA ASP A 269 -20.58 19.08 6.01
C ASP A 269 -19.20 19.59 5.62
N ARG A 270 -18.14 18.76 5.76
CA ARG A 270 -16.80 19.09 5.24
C ARG A 270 -16.82 19.28 3.73
N SER A 271 -17.55 18.42 3.00
CA SER A 271 -17.67 18.51 1.54
C SER A 271 -18.45 19.75 1.10
N ARG A 272 -19.52 20.12 1.81
CA ARG A 272 -20.27 21.37 1.58
C ARG A 272 -19.42 22.60 1.86
N LEU A 273 -18.62 22.57 2.92
CA LEU A 273 -17.71 23.64 3.26
C LEU A 273 -16.62 23.79 2.18
N ALA A 274 -16.06 22.68 1.71
CA ALA A 274 -15.10 22.67 0.60
C ALA A 274 -15.71 23.21 -0.70
N LEU A 275 -16.96 22.84 -1.03
CA LEU A 275 -17.69 23.40 -2.17
C LEU A 275 -17.93 24.89 -2.02
N ALA A 276 -18.34 25.35 -0.83
CA ALA A 276 -18.57 26.78 -0.56
C ALA A 276 -17.28 27.59 -0.73
N GLU A 277 -16.16 27.08 -0.22
CA GLU A 277 -14.84 27.68 -0.38
C GLU A 277 -14.39 27.69 -1.83
N LEU A 278 -14.57 26.57 -2.55
CA LEU A 278 -14.25 26.46 -3.97
C LEU A 278 -14.99 27.50 -4.83
N LYS A 279 -16.26 27.77 -4.50
CA LYS A 279 -17.04 28.85 -5.13
C LYS A 279 -16.48 30.22 -4.78
N ARG A 280 -16.18 30.46 -3.50
CA ARG A 280 -15.65 31.75 -3.02
C ARG A 280 -14.36 32.15 -3.73
N VAL A 281 -13.46 31.18 -3.95
CA VAL A 281 -12.15 31.43 -4.59
C VAL A 281 -12.20 31.38 -6.12
N GLY A 282 -13.38 31.25 -6.74
CA GLY A 282 -13.53 31.21 -8.19
C GLY A 282 -13.08 29.89 -8.84
N GLY A 283 -13.20 28.77 -8.13
CA GLY A 283 -12.72 27.49 -8.63
C GLY A 283 -13.48 27.00 -9.87
N PHE A 284 -14.75 27.38 -10.04
CA PHE A 284 -15.55 27.02 -11.20
C PHE A 284 -15.37 27.96 -12.42
N GLU A 285 -14.58 29.01 -12.26
CA GLU A 285 -14.18 29.92 -13.33
C GLU A 285 -12.89 29.47 -14.03
N ARG A 286 -12.23 28.45 -13.51
CA ARG A 286 -11.04 27.84 -14.12
C ARG A 286 -11.42 26.93 -15.29
N SER A 287 -10.50 26.74 -16.22
CA SER A 287 -10.73 25.81 -17.34
C SER A 287 -10.73 24.33 -16.91
N VAL A 288 -10.05 24.01 -15.80
CA VAL A 288 -9.93 22.65 -15.25
C VAL A 288 -10.27 22.62 -13.76
N LEU A 289 -11.11 21.67 -13.38
CA LEU A 289 -11.42 21.35 -11.99
C LEU A 289 -11.03 19.89 -11.69
N VAL A 290 -10.26 19.69 -10.63
CA VAL A 290 -9.84 18.36 -10.20
C VAL A 290 -10.39 18.05 -8.80
N ILE A 291 -11.21 17.02 -8.70
CA ILE A 291 -11.57 16.43 -7.39
C ILE A 291 -10.49 15.46 -7.01
N ILE A 292 -9.79 15.73 -5.91
CA ILE A 292 -8.69 14.90 -5.42
C ILE A 292 -9.13 14.18 -4.16
N ILE A 293 -9.06 12.86 -4.16
CA ILE A 293 -9.22 12.08 -2.94
C ILE A 293 -7.83 11.77 -2.38
N PRO A 294 -7.51 12.31 -1.18
CA PRO A 294 -6.19 12.15 -0.59
C PRO A 294 -5.94 10.69 -0.12
N THR A 295 -4.71 10.39 0.27
CA THR A 295 -4.35 9.11 0.92
C THR A 295 -4.92 9.03 2.34
N GLY A 296 -4.71 7.90 3.03
CA GLY A 296 -5.18 7.70 4.41
C GLY A 296 -4.77 8.80 5.38
N THR A 297 -3.56 9.33 5.25
CA THR A 297 -3.06 10.43 6.09
C THR A 297 -3.57 11.82 5.69
N GLY A 298 -4.44 11.91 4.69
CA GLY A 298 -4.85 13.20 4.13
C GLY A 298 -3.85 13.80 3.13
N TRP A 299 -2.76 13.09 2.80
CA TRP A 299 -1.74 13.58 1.89
C TRP A 299 -2.19 13.54 0.44
N VAL A 300 -2.00 14.63 -0.26
CA VAL A 300 -2.14 14.77 -1.72
C VAL A 300 -0.75 14.72 -2.32
N ASP A 301 -0.55 13.86 -3.34
CA ASP A 301 0.73 13.72 -4.01
C ASP A 301 1.06 14.95 -4.86
N PRO A 302 2.11 15.72 -4.51
CA PRO A 302 2.50 16.90 -5.30
C PRO A 302 2.91 16.52 -6.73
N ALA A 303 3.47 15.34 -6.94
CA ALA A 303 3.84 14.89 -8.28
C ALA A 303 2.63 14.81 -9.21
N GLY A 304 1.46 14.42 -8.68
CA GLY A 304 0.20 14.39 -9.44
C GLY A 304 -0.44 15.75 -9.60
N SER A 305 -0.58 16.51 -8.50
CA SER A 305 -1.29 17.80 -8.49
C SER A 305 -0.50 18.93 -9.17
N ASP A 306 0.79 19.08 -8.88
CA ASP A 306 1.60 20.14 -9.49
C ASP A 306 1.69 19.95 -11.01
N THR A 307 1.80 18.71 -11.47
CA THR A 307 1.94 18.41 -12.90
C THR A 307 0.77 18.91 -13.72
N VAL A 308 -0.48 18.72 -13.29
CA VAL A 308 -1.66 19.23 -14.04
C VAL A 308 -1.74 20.76 -13.99
N GLU A 309 -1.30 21.37 -12.90
CA GLU A 309 -1.26 22.83 -12.77
C GLU A 309 -0.26 23.46 -13.75
N TYR A 310 0.93 22.90 -13.89
CA TYR A 310 1.88 23.34 -14.92
C TYR A 310 1.28 23.21 -16.33
N MET A 311 0.65 22.08 -16.65
CA MET A 311 0.13 21.79 -18.00
C MET A 311 -0.95 22.76 -18.45
N HIS A 312 -1.73 23.24 -17.52
CA HIS A 312 -2.81 24.20 -17.81
C HIS A 312 -2.43 25.65 -17.46
N ASN A 313 -1.14 25.97 -17.40
CA ASN A 313 -0.65 27.32 -17.08
C ASN A 313 -1.25 27.90 -15.78
N GLY A 314 -1.48 27.06 -14.78
CA GLY A 314 -2.11 27.44 -13.52
C GLY A 314 -3.62 27.69 -13.57
N ASP A 315 -4.26 27.54 -14.74
CA ASP A 315 -5.72 27.69 -14.88
C ASP A 315 -6.45 26.41 -14.44
N VAL A 316 -6.17 26.02 -13.20
CA VAL A 316 -6.64 24.79 -12.53
C VAL A 316 -7.17 25.13 -11.16
N ALA A 317 -8.29 24.53 -10.79
CA ALA A 317 -8.76 24.44 -9.42
C ALA A 317 -8.73 22.99 -8.95
N SER A 318 -8.25 22.76 -7.73
CA SER A 318 -8.23 21.46 -7.08
C SER A 318 -8.94 21.51 -5.74
N VAL A 319 -9.76 20.48 -5.43
CA VAL A 319 -10.47 20.38 -4.17
C VAL A 319 -10.26 19.01 -3.54
N ALA A 320 -9.95 18.97 -2.25
CA ALA A 320 -9.76 17.75 -1.48
C ALA A 320 -10.42 17.85 -0.09
N VAL A 321 -10.84 16.71 0.46
CA VAL A 321 -11.40 16.60 1.81
C VAL A 321 -10.70 15.45 2.53
N GLN A 322 -10.21 15.71 3.73
CA GLN A 322 -9.56 14.71 4.57
C GLN A 322 -10.59 13.77 5.20
N TYR A 323 -10.28 12.46 5.20
CA TYR A 323 -11.14 11.45 5.81
C TYR A 323 -10.49 10.70 6.97
N SER A 324 -9.17 10.79 7.13
CA SER A 324 -8.41 10.18 8.22
C SER A 324 -7.06 10.88 8.39
N TYR A 325 -6.39 10.68 9.51
CA TYR A 325 -4.97 11.01 9.72
C TYR A 325 -4.10 9.76 9.86
N LEU A 326 -4.72 8.59 9.83
CA LEU A 326 -4.01 7.32 9.97
C LEU A 326 -3.23 6.98 8.70
N SER A 327 -2.15 6.23 8.84
CA SER A 327 -1.48 5.67 7.67
C SER A 327 -2.44 4.81 6.85
N SER A 328 -2.26 4.77 5.53
CA SER A 328 -3.24 4.16 4.61
C SER A 328 -3.62 2.72 4.97
N TRP A 329 -2.67 1.89 5.43
CA TRP A 329 -2.96 0.51 5.83
C TRP A 329 -3.76 0.43 7.15
N LEU A 330 -3.52 1.36 8.09
CA LEU A 330 -4.31 1.46 9.33
C LEU A 330 -5.72 1.98 9.04
N SER A 331 -5.85 3.04 8.23
CA SER A 331 -7.14 3.58 7.81
C SER A 331 -8.01 2.53 7.14
N LEU A 332 -7.43 1.72 6.24
CA LEU A 332 -8.15 0.62 5.59
C LEU A 332 -8.63 -0.46 6.56
N TRP A 333 -7.89 -0.69 7.63
CA TRP A 333 -8.21 -1.73 8.63
C TRP A 333 -9.20 -1.28 9.70
N ILE A 334 -9.11 -0.01 10.11
CA ILE A 334 -9.88 0.53 11.24
C ILE A 334 -11.15 1.21 10.78
N GLU A 335 -11.05 1.95 9.67
CA GLU A 335 -12.11 2.81 9.14
C GLU A 335 -12.29 2.60 7.63
N PRO A 336 -12.59 1.36 7.19
CA PRO A 336 -12.60 1.01 5.76
C PRO A 336 -13.61 1.81 4.95
N ASP A 337 -14.69 2.30 5.58
CA ASP A 337 -15.79 3.00 4.92
C ASP A 337 -15.64 4.53 4.93
N ASN A 338 -14.91 5.11 5.89
CA ASN A 338 -14.78 6.58 6.03
C ASN A 338 -14.22 7.24 4.76
N GLY A 339 -13.24 6.59 4.12
CA GLY A 339 -12.66 7.10 2.87
C GLY A 339 -13.66 7.08 1.72
N ALA A 340 -14.43 6.03 1.59
CA ALA A 340 -15.45 5.89 0.54
C ALA A 340 -16.63 6.87 0.76
N GLU A 341 -17.09 7.00 2.01
CA GLU A 341 -18.16 7.95 2.37
C GLU A 341 -17.75 9.40 2.09
N THR A 342 -16.53 9.79 2.50
CA THR A 342 -16.02 11.14 2.27
C THR A 342 -15.82 11.41 0.77
N ALA A 343 -15.28 10.46 0.03
CA ALA A 343 -15.09 10.59 -1.41
C ALA A 343 -16.43 10.75 -2.15
N LEU A 344 -17.44 9.94 -1.77
CA LEU A 344 -18.79 10.05 -2.33
C LEU A 344 -19.44 11.39 -1.98
N ALA A 345 -19.33 11.86 -0.73
CA ALA A 345 -19.87 13.13 -0.31
C ALA A 345 -19.24 14.30 -1.08
N LEU A 346 -17.90 14.31 -1.22
CA LEU A 346 -17.21 15.36 -1.98
C LEU A 346 -17.60 15.33 -3.45
N PHE A 347 -17.64 14.15 -4.05
CA PHE A 347 -18.04 14.00 -5.45
C PHE A 347 -19.49 14.48 -5.64
N ASP A 348 -20.43 14.04 -4.83
CA ASP A 348 -21.85 14.40 -4.94
C ASP A 348 -22.07 15.91 -4.80
N GLU A 349 -21.42 16.60 -3.86
CA GLU A 349 -21.58 18.04 -3.66
C GLU A 349 -20.94 18.84 -4.82
N VAL A 350 -19.72 18.51 -5.25
CA VAL A 350 -19.01 19.25 -6.30
C VAL A 350 -19.60 18.95 -7.68
N TYR A 351 -19.80 17.67 -8.02
CA TYR A 351 -20.39 17.25 -9.28
C TYR A 351 -21.85 17.71 -9.42
N GLY A 352 -22.63 17.64 -8.33
CA GLY A 352 -24.00 18.13 -8.30
C GLY A 352 -24.08 19.60 -8.66
N TYR A 353 -23.21 20.45 -8.09
CA TYR A 353 -23.14 21.86 -8.46
C TYR A 353 -22.61 22.06 -9.88
N TRP A 354 -21.53 21.38 -10.27
CA TRP A 354 -20.94 21.45 -11.61
C TRP A 354 -21.97 21.19 -12.72
N ARG A 355 -22.88 20.25 -12.53
CA ARG A 355 -23.96 19.97 -13.48
C ARG A 355 -24.98 21.09 -13.62
N THR A 356 -25.10 21.97 -12.63
CA THR A 356 -26.01 23.12 -12.72
C THR A 356 -25.46 24.26 -13.59
N LEU A 357 -24.17 24.23 -13.88
CA LEU A 357 -23.50 25.24 -14.69
C LEU A 357 -23.74 25.00 -16.20
N PRO A 358 -23.78 26.05 -17.02
CA PRO A 358 -23.89 25.89 -18.46
C PRO A 358 -22.71 25.10 -19.03
N ARG A 359 -22.98 24.16 -19.91
CA ARG A 359 -21.96 23.25 -20.47
C ARG A 359 -20.82 23.97 -21.15
N GLU A 360 -21.10 25.09 -21.78
CA GLU A 360 -20.16 25.87 -22.57
C GLU A 360 -19.15 26.65 -21.72
N SER A 361 -19.49 26.93 -20.47
CA SER A 361 -18.67 27.77 -19.58
C SER A 361 -18.15 27.06 -18.34
N ARG A 362 -18.63 25.84 -18.06
CA ARG A 362 -18.16 25.09 -16.87
C ARG A 362 -16.76 24.50 -17.08
N PRO A 363 -15.94 24.37 -16.03
CA PRO A 363 -14.62 23.72 -16.13
C PRO A 363 -14.74 22.27 -16.57
N ARG A 364 -13.73 21.77 -17.29
CA ARG A 364 -13.57 20.33 -17.48
C ARG A 364 -13.28 19.67 -16.12
N LEU A 365 -14.03 18.62 -15.80
CA LEU A 365 -13.99 17.97 -14.50
C LEU A 365 -13.20 16.68 -14.56
N TYR A 366 -12.19 16.58 -13.70
CA TYR A 366 -11.34 15.40 -13.58
C TYR A 366 -11.30 14.87 -12.15
N LEU A 367 -11.04 13.56 -12.03
CA LEU A 367 -10.83 12.88 -10.76
C LEU A 367 -9.37 12.48 -10.62
N HIS A 368 -8.86 12.58 -9.40
CA HIS A 368 -7.49 12.15 -9.09
C HIS A 368 -7.42 11.46 -7.72
N GLY A 369 -6.51 10.50 -7.61
CA GLY A 369 -6.18 9.86 -6.34
C GLY A 369 -4.99 8.93 -6.48
N LEU A 370 -4.26 8.80 -5.37
CA LEU A 370 -3.17 7.87 -5.19
C LEU A 370 -3.56 6.84 -4.13
N SER A 371 -3.23 5.55 -4.36
CA SER A 371 -3.43 4.50 -3.35
C SER A 371 -4.90 4.37 -2.91
N LEU A 372 -5.18 4.47 -1.60
CA LEU A 372 -6.56 4.53 -1.09
C LEU A 372 -7.37 5.69 -1.68
N GLY A 373 -6.70 6.79 -2.01
CA GLY A 373 -7.35 7.90 -2.73
C GLY A 373 -7.86 7.45 -4.10
N ALA A 374 -7.07 6.67 -4.86
CA ALA A 374 -7.52 6.10 -6.12
C ALA A 374 -8.69 5.13 -5.94
N LEU A 375 -8.62 4.24 -4.95
CA LEU A 375 -9.69 3.30 -4.62
C LEU A 375 -11.01 4.01 -4.28
N ASN A 376 -10.94 5.01 -3.40
CA ASN A 376 -12.12 5.73 -2.94
C ASN A 376 -12.67 6.67 -4.02
N SER A 377 -11.81 7.28 -4.84
CA SER A 377 -12.21 8.06 -6.01
C SER A 377 -12.97 7.21 -7.04
N GLN A 378 -12.52 5.99 -7.30
CA GLN A 378 -13.24 5.05 -8.19
C GLN A 378 -14.62 4.68 -7.64
N ARG A 379 -14.75 4.55 -6.31
CA ARG A 379 -16.01 4.22 -5.64
C ARG A 379 -16.98 5.40 -5.57
N SER A 380 -16.50 6.64 -5.64
CA SER A 380 -17.34 7.83 -5.55
C SER A 380 -18.13 8.14 -6.82
N ALA A 381 -17.61 7.75 -7.99
CA ALA A 381 -18.22 8.00 -9.29
C ALA A 381 -19.13 6.84 -9.72
N ASP A 382 -20.35 6.81 -9.19
CA ASP A 382 -21.37 5.85 -9.61
C ASP A 382 -21.73 6.06 -11.10
N LEU A 383 -21.58 4.99 -11.90
CA LEU A 383 -21.85 5.00 -13.33
C LEU A 383 -23.26 5.51 -13.66
N PHE A 384 -24.26 5.10 -12.89
CA PHE A 384 -25.65 5.51 -13.13
C PHE A 384 -25.90 7.00 -12.87
N LYS A 385 -25.11 7.61 -11.97
CA LYS A 385 -25.17 9.07 -11.72
C LYS A 385 -24.51 9.88 -12.84
N VAL A 386 -23.43 9.36 -13.43
CA VAL A 386 -22.60 10.13 -14.38
C VAL A 386 -22.88 9.85 -15.85
N ILE A 387 -23.61 8.78 -16.19
CA ILE A 387 -23.81 8.37 -17.58
C ILE A 387 -24.53 9.42 -18.43
N GLY A 388 -25.42 10.20 -17.83
CA GLY A 388 -26.18 11.26 -18.54
C GLY A 388 -25.37 12.55 -18.79
N ASP A 389 -24.35 12.79 -18.00
CA ASP A 389 -23.47 13.97 -18.11
C ASP A 389 -22.10 13.64 -17.51
N PRO A 390 -21.27 12.87 -18.23
CA PRO A 390 -20.03 12.33 -17.71
C PRO A 390 -19.00 13.43 -17.40
N PHE A 391 -18.19 13.22 -16.35
CA PHE A 391 -16.97 13.98 -16.14
C PHE A 391 -15.94 13.64 -17.23
N ASP A 392 -14.95 14.51 -17.44
CA ASP A 392 -14.04 14.41 -18.59
C ASP A 392 -13.00 13.30 -18.47
N GLY A 393 -12.58 12.94 -17.25
CA GLY A 393 -11.64 11.85 -17.08
C GLY A 393 -11.03 11.72 -15.68
N ALA A 394 -10.07 10.80 -15.55
CA ALA A 394 -9.38 10.56 -14.29
C ALA A 394 -7.93 10.11 -14.47
N VAL A 395 -7.08 10.45 -13.51
CA VAL A 395 -5.75 9.85 -13.33
C VAL A 395 -5.69 9.19 -11.96
N TRP A 396 -5.66 7.87 -11.94
CA TRP A 396 -5.54 7.07 -10.72
C TRP A 396 -4.21 6.34 -10.70
N SER A 397 -3.46 6.48 -9.62
CA SER A 397 -2.14 5.88 -9.44
C SER A 397 -2.12 4.91 -8.26
N GLY A 398 -1.37 3.81 -8.42
CA GLY A 398 -1.19 2.81 -7.36
C GLY A 398 -2.49 2.28 -6.79
N THR A 399 -3.47 2.04 -7.63
CA THR A 399 -4.77 1.51 -7.22
C THR A 399 -4.59 0.19 -6.47
N PRO A 400 -5.05 0.07 -5.22
CA PRO A 400 -4.90 -1.15 -4.45
C PRO A 400 -5.65 -2.34 -5.06
N PHE A 401 -5.15 -3.55 -4.82
CA PHE A 401 -5.74 -4.81 -5.29
C PHE A 401 -7.22 -5.01 -4.87
N GLN A 402 -7.73 -4.28 -3.86
CA GLN A 402 -9.13 -4.32 -3.44
C GLN A 402 -10.08 -3.65 -4.44
N SER A 403 -9.58 -2.82 -5.36
CA SER A 403 -10.41 -2.17 -6.37
C SER A 403 -11.08 -3.21 -7.27
N GLU A 404 -12.39 -3.20 -7.29
CA GLU A 404 -13.18 -4.06 -8.17
C GLU A 404 -12.98 -3.68 -9.65
N MET A 405 -12.96 -2.37 -9.94
CA MET A 405 -12.70 -1.85 -11.28
C MET A 405 -11.34 -2.33 -11.81
N TRP A 406 -10.28 -2.16 -11.02
CA TRP A 406 -8.94 -2.62 -11.40
C TRP A 406 -8.90 -4.13 -11.63
N ARG A 407 -9.48 -4.93 -10.72
CA ARG A 407 -9.51 -6.39 -10.84
C ARG A 407 -10.26 -6.85 -12.08
N THR A 408 -11.43 -6.29 -12.34
CA THR A 408 -12.26 -6.64 -13.50
C THR A 408 -11.53 -6.32 -14.80
N MET A 409 -10.94 -5.13 -14.91
CA MET A 409 -10.18 -4.73 -16.10
C MET A 409 -8.92 -5.56 -16.32
N THR A 410 -8.21 -5.87 -15.23
CA THR A 410 -6.99 -6.70 -15.29
C THR A 410 -7.31 -8.15 -15.63
N ALA A 411 -8.41 -8.70 -15.11
CA ALA A 411 -8.86 -10.06 -15.42
C ALA A 411 -9.37 -10.16 -16.85
N GLY A 412 -10.15 -9.17 -17.32
CA GLY A 412 -10.71 -9.10 -18.67
C GLY A 412 -9.76 -8.50 -19.73
N ARG A 413 -8.46 -8.38 -19.45
CA ARG A 413 -7.48 -7.80 -20.38
C ARG A 413 -7.37 -8.58 -21.68
N ARG A 414 -6.96 -7.92 -22.76
CA ARG A 414 -6.71 -8.55 -24.04
C ARG A 414 -5.67 -9.67 -23.91
N PRO A 415 -5.88 -10.82 -24.59
CA PRO A 415 -4.87 -11.88 -24.66
C PRO A 415 -3.52 -11.34 -25.11
N GLY A 416 -2.42 -11.79 -24.48
CA GLY A 416 -1.08 -11.32 -24.76
C GLY A 416 -0.63 -10.07 -24.02
N SER A 417 -1.54 -9.28 -23.43
CA SER A 417 -1.12 -8.20 -22.52
C SER A 417 -0.80 -8.73 -21.12
N PRO A 418 0.30 -8.27 -20.49
CA PRO A 418 0.64 -8.73 -19.14
C PRO A 418 -0.30 -8.16 -18.08
N ALA A 419 -0.49 -8.86 -16.96
CA ALA A 419 -1.38 -8.41 -15.90
C ALA A 419 -0.88 -7.12 -15.20
N TRP A 420 0.41 -6.85 -15.25
CA TRP A 420 1.00 -5.63 -14.72
C TRP A 420 0.90 -4.41 -15.67
N LEU A 421 0.53 -4.63 -16.93
CA LEU A 421 0.24 -3.58 -17.94
C LEU A 421 -0.90 -4.06 -18.85
N PRO A 422 -2.13 -4.16 -18.34
CA PRO A 422 -3.24 -4.73 -19.08
C PRO A 422 -3.73 -3.76 -20.18
N ILE A 423 -4.14 -4.33 -21.31
CA ILE A 423 -4.90 -3.63 -22.34
C ILE A 423 -6.36 -4.02 -22.13
N SER A 424 -7.20 -3.07 -21.70
CA SER A 424 -8.59 -3.30 -21.36
C SER A 424 -9.54 -2.95 -22.50
N GLY A 425 -10.43 -3.86 -22.86
CA GLY A 425 -11.47 -3.64 -23.87
C GLY A 425 -10.91 -3.11 -25.20
N ASP A 426 -11.56 -2.09 -25.77
CA ASP A 426 -11.08 -1.35 -26.95
C ASP A 426 -10.11 -0.23 -26.62
N SER A 427 -9.86 0.03 -25.32
CA SER A 427 -9.00 1.10 -24.81
C SER A 427 -9.49 2.53 -25.13
N SER A 428 -10.77 2.69 -25.41
CA SER A 428 -11.37 4.00 -25.68
C SER A 428 -11.59 4.82 -24.42
N THR A 429 -11.82 4.18 -23.26
CA THR A 429 -12.08 4.87 -21.99
C THR A 429 -10.94 4.71 -21.00
N VAL A 430 -10.38 3.51 -20.84
CA VAL A 430 -9.36 3.22 -19.83
C VAL A 430 -8.09 2.72 -20.48
N ARG A 431 -6.96 3.33 -20.13
CA ARG A 431 -5.62 2.88 -20.50
C ARG A 431 -4.73 2.77 -19.28
N PHE A 432 -3.83 1.80 -19.33
CA PHE A 432 -2.82 1.57 -18.30
C PHE A 432 -1.45 2.06 -18.78
N THR A 433 -0.67 2.60 -17.86
CA THR A 433 0.70 3.04 -18.12
C THR A 433 1.60 2.79 -16.90
N ASN A 434 2.90 2.88 -17.10
CA ASN A 434 3.91 2.69 -16.06
C ASN A 434 5.06 3.70 -16.23
N GLN A 435 6.30 3.30 -15.93
CA GLN A 435 7.51 4.12 -16.11
C GLN A 435 7.74 4.57 -17.55
N GLN A 436 7.20 3.83 -18.50
CA GLN A 436 7.20 4.17 -19.91
C GLN A 436 5.79 4.57 -20.35
N ASN A 437 5.70 5.50 -21.29
CA ASN A 437 4.40 5.93 -21.81
C ASN A 437 3.82 4.86 -22.75
N HIS A 438 2.84 4.09 -22.24
CA HIS A 438 2.10 3.07 -23.00
C HIS A 438 0.68 3.53 -23.42
N LEU A 439 0.41 4.84 -23.37
CA LEU A 439 -0.93 5.36 -23.62
C LEU A 439 -1.29 5.44 -25.11
N ASN A 440 -0.31 5.37 -25.98
CA ASN A 440 -0.56 5.29 -27.43
C ASN A 440 -0.72 3.82 -27.84
N ILE A 441 -1.95 3.31 -27.83
CA ILE A 441 -2.29 1.93 -28.19
C ILE A 441 -2.68 1.92 -29.68
N PRO A 442 -1.97 1.15 -30.55
CA PRO A 442 -2.28 1.10 -31.98
C PRO A 442 -3.74 0.73 -32.26
N GLY A 443 -4.41 1.52 -33.09
CA GLY A 443 -5.83 1.32 -33.46
C GLY A 443 -6.85 1.72 -32.40
N ALA A 444 -6.44 2.17 -31.21
CA ALA A 444 -7.36 2.65 -30.18
C ALA A 444 -7.56 4.16 -30.25
N VAL A 445 -8.80 4.60 -30.34
CA VAL A 445 -9.18 6.02 -30.30
C VAL A 445 -9.76 6.33 -28.91
N TRP A 446 -9.41 7.47 -28.32
CA TRP A 446 -10.02 7.92 -27.07
C TRP A 446 -11.48 8.31 -27.28
N GLY A 447 -12.32 7.88 -26.35
CA GLY A 447 -13.69 8.38 -26.21
C GLY A 447 -13.75 9.74 -25.49
N PRO A 448 -14.97 10.20 -25.17
CA PRO A 448 -15.16 11.49 -24.50
C PRO A 448 -14.68 11.50 -23.04
N MET A 449 -14.72 10.38 -22.35
CA MET A 449 -14.18 10.20 -20.99
C MET A 449 -12.86 9.43 -21.05
N ARG A 450 -11.81 9.97 -20.46
CA ARG A 450 -10.46 9.40 -20.52
C ARG A 450 -9.93 9.08 -19.13
N ILE A 451 -9.64 7.84 -18.88
CA ILE A 451 -9.14 7.35 -17.60
C ILE A 451 -7.76 6.72 -17.80
N VAL A 452 -6.79 7.17 -17.04
CA VAL A 452 -5.46 6.56 -16.99
C VAL A 452 -5.23 5.93 -15.63
N MET A 453 -4.87 4.65 -15.64
CA MET A 453 -4.36 3.92 -14.50
C MET A 453 -2.83 3.85 -14.58
N LEU A 454 -2.16 4.57 -13.70
CA LEU A 454 -0.70 4.57 -13.57
C LEU A 454 -0.30 3.57 -12.49
N GLN A 455 0.48 2.55 -12.87
CA GLN A 455 0.91 1.50 -11.96
C GLN A 455 2.30 0.97 -12.30
N TYR A 456 3.04 0.52 -11.30
CA TYR A 456 4.36 -0.07 -11.46
C TYR A 456 4.32 -1.55 -11.07
N ALA A 457 4.98 -2.42 -11.82
CA ALA A 457 4.97 -3.86 -11.53
C ALA A 457 5.64 -4.21 -10.19
N SER A 458 6.48 -3.33 -9.69
CA SER A 458 7.10 -3.45 -8.36
C SER A 458 6.22 -2.94 -7.20
N ASP A 459 4.99 -2.48 -7.46
CA ASP A 459 4.11 -1.94 -6.42
C ASP A 459 3.38 -3.07 -5.65
N PRO A 460 3.77 -3.37 -4.40
CA PRO A 460 3.14 -4.45 -3.64
C PRO A 460 1.69 -4.13 -3.22
N ILE A 461 1.29 -2.85 -3.19
CA ILE A 461 -0.07 -2.45 -2.83
C ILE A 461 -1.05 -2.80 -3.96
N THR A 462 -0.64 -2.60 -5.20
CA THR A 462 -1.44 -2.95 -6.37
C THR A 462 -1.48 -4.46 -6.61
N PHE A 463 -0.36 -5.18 -6.37
CA PHE A 463 -0.20 -6.57 -6.79
C PHE A 463 -0.29 -7.60 -5.66
N PHE A 464 -0.59 -7.21 -4.44
CA PHE A 464 -0.94 -8.15 -3.39
C PHE A 464 -2.36 -8.67 -3.64
N GLU A 465 -2.53 -9.99 -3.71
CA GLU A 465 -3.85 -10.62 -3.72
C GLU A 465 -3.88 -11.78 -2.71
N PRO A 466 -4.99 -11.97 -1.97
CA PRO A 466 -5.06 -13.02 -0.95
C PRO A 466 -4.79 -14.44 -1.47
N SER A 467 -5.08 -14.70 -2.75
CA SER A 467 -4.80 -15.98 -3.40
C SER A 467 -3.31 -16.33 -3.45
N ILE A 468 -2.41 -15.34 -3.29
CA ILE A 468 -0.95 -15.54 -3.35
C ILE A 468 -0.41 -16.50 -2.28
N PHE A 469 -1.17 -16.73 -1.21
CA PHE A 469 -0.82 -17.73 -0.19
C PHE A 469 -0.72 -19.15 -0.75
N TYR A 470 -1.50 -19.46 -1.79
CA TYR A 470 -1.61 -20.83 -2.34
C TYR A 470 -1.59 -20.90 -3.86
N ARG A 471 -1.65 -19.76 -4.57
CA ARG A 471 -1.66 -19.69 -6.04
C ARG A 471 -0.75 -18.58 -6.54
N GLN A 472 0.07 -18.88 -7.56
CA GLN A 472 0.89 -17.86 -8.22
C GLN A 472 0.00 -16.85 -8.95
N PRO A 473 0.15 -15.54 -8.68
CA PRO A 473 -0.62 -14.50 -9.35
C PRO A 473 -0.17 -14.32 -10.81
N ALA A 474 -1.10 -13.86 -11.65
CA ALA A 474 -0.88 -13.73 -13.09
C ALA A 474 0.23 -12.72 -13.45
N TRP A 475 0.45 -11.70 -12.64
CA TRP A 475 1.49 -10.69 -12.88
C TRP A 475 2.92 -11.22 -12.70
N MET A 476 3.08 -12.36 -12.05
CA MET A 476 4.38 -13.06 -11.94
C MET A 476 4.72 -13.93 -13.15
N ASN A 477 3.79 -14.10 -14.10
CA ASN A 477 4.06 -14.82 -15.35
C ASN A 477 4.91 -13.97 -16.29
N ALA A 478 5.53 -14.62 -17.28
CA ALA A 478 6.26 -13.93 -18.36
C ALA A 478 5.28 -13.25 -19.33
N PRO A 479 5.63 -12.07 -19.88
CA PRO A 479 6.79 -11.25 -19.53
C PRO A 479 6.60 -10.58 -18.17
N ARG A 480 7.69 -10.50 -17.39
CA ARG A 480 7.69 -9.81 -16.09
C ARG A 480 7.81 -8.30 -16.28
N GLY A 481 7.33 -7.57 -15.27
CA GLY A 481 7.53 -6.13 -15.23
C GLY A 481 9.01 -5.73 -15.23
N PRO A 482 9.36 -4.59 -15.84
CA PRO A 482 10.75 -4.17 -16.01
C PRO A 482 11.45 -3.84 -14.68
N ASP A 483 10.70 -3.52 -13.65
CA ASP A 483 11.12 -3.15 -12.31
C ASP A 483 10.95 -4.29 -11.28
N VAL A 484 10.84 -5.54 -11.75
CA VAL A 484 10.74 -6.74 -10.91
C VAL A 484 11.98 -7.61 -11.12
N SER A 485 12.65 -7.96 -10.03
CA SER A 485 13.85 -8.82 -10.09
C SER A 485 13.58 -10.12 -10.88
N PRO A 486 14.40 -10.47 -11.86
CA PRO A 486 14.27 -11.72 -12.61
C PRO A 486 14.45 -12.96 -11.72
N ALA A 487 15.08 -12.81 -10.57
CA ALA A 487 15.28 -13.88 -9.60
C ALA A 487 14.09 -14.05 -8.62
N PHE A 488 13.09 -13.18 -8.67
CA PHE A 488 11.89 -13.35 -7.83
C PHE A 488 11.13 -14.63 -8.22
N ARG A 489 10.76 -15.44 -7.24
CA ARG A 489 10.00 -16.69 -7.42
C ARG A 489 8.82 -16.73 -6.48
N TRP A 490 7.70 -17.25 -6.95
CA TRP A 490 6.57 -17.49 -6.08
C TRP A 490 6.80 -18.75 -5.24
N ILE A 491 6.58 -18.62 -3.95
CA ILE A 491 6.66 -19.70 -2.97
C ILE A 491 5.43 -19.60 -2.08
N PRO A 492 4.59 -20.66 -1.97
CA PRO A 492 3.38 -20.66 -1.16
C PRO A 492 3.62 -20.10 0.24
N ILE A 493 2.71 -19.29 0.74
CA ILE A 493 2.77 -18.64 2.05
C ILE A 493 3.92 -17.61 2.15
N VAL A 494 5.15 -18.00 1.83
CA VAL A 494 6.32 -17.14 2.01
C VAL A 494 6.23 -15.88 1.16
N THR A 495 5.81 -16.00 -0.10
CA THR A 495 5.63 -14.83 -0.99
C THR A 495 4.57 -13.86 -0.44
N ALA A 496 3.49 -14.38 0.15
CA ALA A 496 2.49 -13.52 0.79
C ALA A 496 3.08 -12.75 1.99
N LEU A 497 3.90 -13.42 2.82
CA LEU A 497 4.59 -12.77 3.94
C LEU A 497 5.62 -11.73 3.46
N GLN A 498 6.35 -12.04 2.38
CA GLN A 498 7.27 -11.11 1.74
C GLN A 498 6.56 -9.85 1.26
N LEU A 499 5.47 -9.99 0.50
CA LEU A 499 4.70 -8.85 -0.01
C LEU A 499 4.01 -8.07 1.11
N GLY A 500 3.55 -8.74 2.17
CA GLY A 500 3.02 -8.05 3.35
C GLY A 500 4.04 -7.10 4.00
N VAL A 501 5.30 -7.50 4.08
CA VAL A 501 6.40 -6.62 4.53
C VAL A 501 6.74 -5.57 3.48
N ASP A 502 6.73 -5.92 2.20
CA ASP A 502 7.00 -4.98 1.10
C ASP A 502 5.98 -3.83 1.07
N ILE A 503 4.69 -4.09 1.39
CA ILE A 503 3.65 -3.05 1.53
C ILE A 503 4.09 -1.98 2.55
N VAL A 504 4.62 -2.39 3.69
CA VAL A 504 5.03 -1.46 4.76
C VAL A 504 6.18 -0.55 4.32
N VAL A 505 7.06 -1.03 3.44
CA VAL A 505 8.24 -0.30 2.97
C VAL A 505 8.14 0.18 1.53
N SER A 506 6.98 0.07 0.90
CA SER A 506 6.75 0.39 -0.51
C SER A 506 7.06 1.83 -0.90
N GLY A 507 7.06 2.76 0.08
CA GLY A 507 7.42 4.17 -0.09
C GLY A 507 8.91 4.50 0.10
N THR A 508 9.79 3.50 0.33
CA THR A 508 11.23 3.73 0.60
C THR A 508 12.11 3.58 -0.65
N VAL A 509 11.52 3.59 -1.82
CA VAL A 509 12.19 3.41 -3.12
C VAL A 509 12.21 4.73 -3.91
N PRO A 510 13.05 4.84 -4.96
CA PRO A 510 13.08 6.05 -5.79
C PRO A 510 11.76 6.32 -6.51
N PRO A 511 11.47 7.60 -6.87
CA PRO A 511 10.34 7.92 -7.73
C PRO A 511 10.31 7.11 -9.03
N GLY A 512 9.14 6.63 -9.42
CA GLY A 512 8.96 5.75 -10.57
C GLY A 512 9.14 4.26 -10.26
N ARG A 513 9.20 3.88 -8.98
CA ARG A 513 9.36 2.50 -8.51
C ARG A 513 8.49 2.24 -7.28
N GLY A 514 8.11 0.98 -7.05
CA GLY A 514 7.28 0.59 -5.92
C GLY A 514 5.99 1.40 -5.86
N HIS A 515 5.72 2.01 -4.72
CA HIS A 515 4.54 2.86 -4.52
C HIS A 515 4.87 4.36 -4.51
N VAL A 516 5.97 4.77 -5.17
CA VAL A 516 6.41 6.17 -5.28
C VAL A 516 6.27 6.62 -6.74
N PHE A 517 5.21 7.35 -7.05
CA PHE A 517 4.88 7.74 -8.41
C PHE A 517 5.63 9.00 -8.82
N SER A 518 6.27 8.97 -10.00
CA SER A 518 7.07 10.08 -10.48
C SER A 518 6.24 11.11 -11.24
N ALA A 519 6.57 12.39 -11.08
CA ALA A 519 5.97 13.48 -11.83
C ALA A 519 6.11 13.31 -13.35
N ALA A 520 7.18 12.67 -13.81
CA ALA A 520 7.38 12.37 -15.23
C ALA A 520 6.31 11.43 -15.81
N ASN A 521 5.85 10.46 -15.02
CA ASN A 521 4.79 9.53 -15.44
C ASN A 521 3.40 10.16 -15.30
N TYR A 522 3.19 10.99 -14.28
CA TYR A 522 1.98 11.82 -14.21
C TYR A 522 1.87 12.78 -15.39
N ALA A 523 3.00 13.35 -15.86
CA ALA A 523 3.00 14.22 -17.03
C ALA A 523 2.44 13.50 -18.27
N ASP A 524 2.87 12.28 -18.55
CA ASP A 524 2.32 11.49 -19.66
C ASP A 524 0.83 11.17 -19.46
N ALA A 525 0.43 10.83 -18.23
CA ALA A 525 -0.94 10.50 -17.88
C ALA A 525 -1.87 11.72 -18.06
N TRP A 526 -1.50 12.86 -17.50
CA TRP A 526 -2.31 14.07 -17.58
C TRP A 526 -2.40 14.65 -19.00
N VAL A 527 -1.31 14.61 -19.79
CA VAL A 527 -1.36 15.01 -21.21
C VAL A 527 -2.39 14.18 -21.97
N ALA A 528 -2.41 12.85 -21.75
CA ALA A 528 -3.34 11.96 -22.45
C ALA A 528 -4.80 12.14 -22.02
N VAL A 529 -5.02 12.47 -20.74
CA VAL A 529 -6.36 12.64 -20.16
C VAL A 529 -6.94 14.02 -20.46
N THR A 530 -6.14 15.08 -20.29
CA THR A 530 -6.67 16.45 -20.36
C THR A 530 -6.50 17.12 -21.71
N GLU A 531 -5.64 16.62 -22.59
CA GLU A 531 -5.28 17.26 -23.86
C GLU A 531 -5.12 18.80 -23.71
N PRO A 532 -4.08 19.23 -22.96
CA PRO A 532 -3.96 20.63 -22.64
C PRO A 532 -3.76 21.46 -23.91
N PRO A 533 -4.48 22.57 -24.08
CA PRO A 533 -4.41 23.38 -25.28
C PRO A 533 -3.02 24.01 -25.44
N ASN A 534 -2.51 24.04 -26.68
CA ASN A 534 -1.18 24.59 -27.01
C ASN A 534 -0.02 23.95 -26.26
N TRP A 535 -0.16 22.69 -25.86
CA TRP A 535 0.87 21.92 -25.15
C TRP A 535 1.68 21.08 -26.14
N SER A 536 3.00 21.28 -26.16
CA SER A 536 3.90 20.59 -27.08
C SER A 536 4.66 19.44 -26.41
N ARG A 537 5.28 18.60 -27.23
CA ARG A 537 6.23 17.58 -26.73
C ARG A 537 7.43 18.22 -26.03
N GLN A 538 7.84 19.43 -26.45
CA GLN A 538 8.94 20.16 -25.83
C GLN A 538 8.52 20.67 -24.44
N ASP A 539 7.29 21.11 -24.23
CA ASP A 539 6.76 21.49 -22.91
C ASP A 539 6.76 20.28 -21.97
N THR A 540 6.32 19.11 -22.48
CA THR A 540 6.38 17.86 -21.69
C THR A 540 7.80 17.53 -21.28
N ALA A 541 8.78 17.64 -22.17
CA ALA A 541 10.17 17.35 -21.87
C ALA A 541 10.73 18.36 -20.85
N ALA A 542 10.41 19.64 -20.98
CA ALA A 542 10.83 20.69 -20.04
C ALA A 542 10.24 20.45 -18.65
N LEU A 543 8.95 20.12 -18.56
CA LEU A 543 8.28 19.81 -17.30
C LEU A 543 8.91 18.58 -16.62
N LYS A 544 9.11 17.49 -17.36
CA LYS A 544 9.77 16.28 -16.84
C LYS A 544 11.19 16.58 -16.32
N ALA A 545 11.93 17.43 -17.01
CA ALA A 545 13.28 17.82 -16.57
C ALA A 545 13.25 18.67 -15.30
N ALA A 546 12.31 19.63 -15.19
CA ALA A 546 12.15 20.50 -14.03
C ALA A 546 11.67 19.74 -12.78
N MET A 547 10.87 18.70 -12.96
CA MET A 547 10.34 17.89 -11.87
C MET A 547 11.13 16.59 -11.62
N LYS A 548 12.34 16.48 -12.19
CA LYS A 548 13.18 15.29 -12.02
C LYS A 548 13.52 15.08 -10.53
N GLY A 549 13.16 13.91 -10.01
CA GLY A 549 13.39 13.54 -8.60
C GLY A 549 12.20 13.83 -7.67
N ARG A 550 11.08 14.35 -8.21
CA ARG A 550 9.79 14.49 -7.52
C ARG A 550 8.82 13.36 -7.89
#